data_ba15521a299f7a7918e6018f43bc8126
#
_entry.id   ba15521a299f7a7918e6018f43bc8126
#
_cell.length_a   1.000
_cell.length_b   1.000
_cell.length_c   1.000
_cell.angle_alpha   90.00
_cell.angle_beta   90.00
_cell.angle_gamma   90.00
#
_symmetry.space_group_name_H-M   'P 1'
#
loop_
_entity.id
_entity.type
_entity.pdbx_description
1 polymer ?
#
loop_
_entity_poly.entity_id
_entity_poly.type
_entity_poly.pdbx_seq_one_letter_code
_entity_poly.pdbx_strand_id
1 'polypeptide(L)'
;MNTYNIIGSMFGALLIALPIAADNTQQAYKNLKIQNKAIRKVGNQVKVAMDLNLDQIQLASNKGLIYTPIILNEKDTLFMPSVEVMGKKRYIYYQRNQKTATANPLIVALRKNKTAQTLHYEYAAPFSDWMKNSNFAISNDTCGCNQQLLDEGILNPEGRAFSTPKNLFNAYVQPKAEAVKARKENGSARLNFKVNKWDILYDMGNNANELDNIRKTLDLVKNDSDVTITKITLHGYASPDGGYANNNKLSHNRTQALLKHILKIYPISSKLFAATATAEDWAGTIKYVNENDIPQKEAALEIINSNMQPDAKEKALLKKAPQAYHYLLQNVWPSLRRTDYTIEYDVQAFNVEKAREVIKTRPQKLSLQEMYLVAQTYPKGSAEFNNVFDIAVRMFPEDKLANLNAASAAIERGDKVSAEKYLLKAGDSAEANNARGCLAAMKEDYQTAKQYFEKAVAGGLKEAQENLDKVNQAL
;
A
#
# COMPACT_ATOMS: atom_id res chain seq x y z
N MET A 1 19.97 11.52 46.67
CA MET A 1 20.87 10.42 46.31
C MET A 1 20.36 9.15 46.96
N ASN A 2 20.06 8.16 46.12
CA ASN A 2 19.86 6.74 46.42
C ASN A 2 18.82 6.29 47.45
N THR A 3 17.60 6.07 46.98
CA THR A 3 16.64 5.14 47.62
C THR A 3 15.68 4.49 46.59
N TYR A 4 16.21 4.07 45.43
CA TYR A 4 15.40 3.42 44.39
C TYR A 4 15.93 2.04 43.94
N ASN A 5 16.67 1.32 44.79
CA ASN A 5 17.32 0.06 44.42
C ASN A 5 16.92 -1.14 45.30
N ILE A 6 15.69 -1.25 45.76
CA ILE A 6 15.24 -2.47 46.46
C ILE A 6 13.84 -2.87 46.01
N ILE A 7 13.59 -3.15 44.74
CA ILE A 7 12.39 -3.94 44.28
C ILE A 7 12.75 -4.67 42.96
N GLY A 8 13.96 -5.16 42.84
CA GLY A 8 14.39 -5.85 41.61
C GLY A 8 14.44 -7.39 41.70
N SER A 9 14.00 -8.03 42.78
CA SER A 9 14.20 -9.48 42.93
C SER A 9 13.08 -10.28 43.58
N MET A 10 11.81 -9.84 43.54
CA MET A 10 10.70 -10.57 44.15
C MET A 10 9.54 -10.94 43.21
N PHE A 11 9.75 -11.07 41.91
CA PHE A 11 8.68 -11.55 41.03
C PHE A 11 8.74 -13.04 40.68
N GLY A 12 9.50 -13.84 41.43
CA GLY A 12 9.69 -15.26 41.15
C GLY A 12 9.00 -16.25 42.06
N ALA A 13 8.23 -15.86 43.06
CA ALA A 13 7.57 -16.83 43.94
C ALA A 13 6.49 -16.17 44.81
N LEU A 14 5.27 -16.10 44.37
CA LEU A 14 4.13 -16.02 45.30
C LEU A 14 2.82 -16.58 44.72
N LEU A 15 2.75 -17.89 44.66
CA LEU A 15 1.52 -18.68 44.66
C LEU A 15 1.59 -19.63 45.83
N ILE A 16 1.42 -19.12 47.06
CA ILE A 16 1.04 -19.95 48.22
C ILE A 16 0.02 -19.16 48.99
N ALA A 17 -1.24 -19.58 48.92
CA ALA A 17 -2.33 -19.09 49.71
C ALA A 17 -2.20 -19.63 51.15
N LEU A 18 -2.14 -18.74 52.13
CA LEU A 18 -2.47 -19.01 53.54
C LEU A 18 -3.66 -18.17 53.92
N PRO A 19 -4.69 -18.73 54.59
CA PRO A 19 -5.83 -17.95 55.05
C PRO A 19 -5.47 -17.20 56.33
N ILE A 20 -5.35 -15.88 56.24
CA ILE A 20 -5.32 -14.99 57.40
C ILE A 20 -6.64 -14.24 57.44
N ALA A 21 -7.24 -14.13 58.62
CA ALA A 21 -8.55 -13.50 58.91
C ALA A 21 -8.71 -12.19 58.15
N ALA A 22 -9.73 -12.10 57.30
CA ALA A 22 -10.05 -10.93 56.48
C ALA A 22 -10.46 -9.78 57.42
N ASP A 23 -9.53 -8.86 57.67
CA ASP A 23 -9.84 -7.56 58.24
C ASP A 23 -10.70 -6.78 57.20
N ASN A 24 -11.74 -6.08 57.66
CA ASN A 24 -12.70 -5.31 56.87
C ASN A 24 -12.01 -4.28 55.91
N THR A 25 -10.75 -4.05 56.06
CA THR A 25 -9.92 -3.17 55.17
C THR A 25 -9.60 -3.80 53.83
N GLN A 26 -9.38 -5.12 53.71
CA GLN A 26 -9.17 -5.81 52.44
C GLN A 26 -10.41 -5.77 51.52
N GLN A 27 -11.60 -5.63 52.10
CA GLN A 27 -12.85 -5.53 51.33
C GLN A 27 -13.06 -4.14 50.71
N ALA A 28 -12.44 -3.09 51.27
CA ALA A 28 -12.55 -1.72 50.75
C ALA A 28 -11.90 -1.53 49.39
N TYR A 29 -10.78 -2.26 49.07
CA TYR A 29 -10.11 -2.14 47.78
C TYR A 29 -10.89 -2.68 46.60
N LYS A 30 -11.67 -3.74 46.82
CA LYS A 30 -12.44 -4.40 45.76
C LYS A 30 -13.64 -3.55 45.26
N ASN A 31 -13.92 -2.45 45.94
CA ASN A 31 -15.08 -1.60 45.68
C ASN A 31 -14.75 -0.34 44.85
N LEU A 32 -13.49 -0.13 44.51
CA LEU A 32 -13.13 0.94 43.54
C LEU A 32 -13.62 0.55 42.15
N LYS A 33 -14.40 1.42 41.53
CA LYS A 33 -14.80 1.26 40.12
C LYS A 33 -14.11 2.31 39.29
N ILE A 34 -13.39 1.85 38.26
CA ILE A 34 -12.76 2.74 37.28
C ILE A 34 -13.72 2.90 36.10
N GLN A 35 -13.97 4.15 35.73
CA GLN A 35 -14.83 4.53 34.61
C GLN A 35 -14.09 5.45 33.69
N ASN A 36 -14.52 5.56 32.43
CA ASN A 36 -13.96 6.48 31.44
C ASN A 36 -12.42 6.38 31.29
N LYS A 37 -11.86 5.15 31.46
CA LYS A 37 -10.43 4.91 31.34
C LYS A 37 -9.95 5.15 29.91
N ALA A 38 -9.00 6.05 29.74
CA ALA A 38 -8.34 6.32 28.49
C ALA A 38 -6.81 6.38 28.70
N ILE A 39 -6.07 5.54 28.02
CA ILE A 39 -4.60 5.55 28.02
C ILE A 39 -4.17 5.72 26.57
N ARG A 40 -3.50 6.85 26.25
CA ARG A 40 -3.21 7.26 24.88
C ARG A 40 -1.76 7.72 24.75
N LYS A 41 -1.16 7.43 23.58
CA LYS A 41 0.10 8.07 23.18
C LYS A 41 -0.23 9.37 22.45
N VAL A 42 0.25 10.50 22.95
CA VAL A 42 0.10 11.81 22.32
C VAL A 42 1.49 12.42 22.15
N GLY A 43 1.97 12.44 20.89
CA GLY A 43 3.35 12.82 20.62
C GLY A 43 4.34 11.88 21.31
N ASN A 44 5.22 12.44 22.13
CA ASN A 44 6.21 11.68 22.92
C ASN A 44 5.79 11.48 24.40
N GLN A 45 4.50 11.52 24.67
CA GLN A 45 3.93 11.32 26.01
C GLN A 45 2.87 10.21 26.02
N VAL A 46 2.79 9.50 27.16
CA VAL A 46 1.62 8.73 27.54
C VAL A 46 0.71 9.58 28.39
N LYS A 47 -0.56 9.72 28.00
CA LYS A 47 -1.60 10.36 28.80
C LYS A 47 -2.54 9.32 29.36
N VAL A 48 -2.81 9.39 30.64
CA VAL A 48 -3.73 8.52 31.37
C VAL A 48 -4.83 9.38 31.97
N ALA A 49 -6.07 9.11 31.61
CA ALA A 49 -7.26 9.75 32.17
C ALA A 49 -8.23 8.67 32.64
N MET A 50 -8.86 8.86 33.79
CA MET A 50 -9.87 7.96 34.31
C MET A 50 -10.70 8.60 35.44
N ASP A 51 -11.88 8.09 35.65
CA ASP A 51 -12.74 8.46 36.77
C ASP A 51 -12.71 7.35 37.83
N LEU A 52 -12.32 7.71 39.03
CA LEU A 52 -12.32 6.83 40.20
C LEU A 52 -13.61 7.01 40.98
N ASN A 53 -14.54 6.07 40.82
CA ASN A 53 -15.82 6.09 41.52
C ASN A 53 -15.66 5.45 42.90
N LEU A 54 -15.91 6.26 43.94
CA LEU A 54 -15.72 5.90 45.34
C LEU A 54 -17.06 5.53 46.04
N ASP A 55 -18.18 5.47 45.35
CA ASP A 55 -19.53 5.34 45.95
C ASP A 55 -19.66 4.16 46.91
N GLN A 56 -19.04 3.05 46.53
CA GLN A 56 -19.08 1.79 47.31
C GLN A 56 -18.00 1.71 48.39
N ILE A 57 -17.10 2.71 48.48
CA ILE A 57 -16.01 2.72 49.44
C ILE A 57 -16.51 3.26 50.79
N GLN A 58 -16.31 2.46 51.83
CA GLN A 58 -16.57 2.87 53.22
C GLN A 58 -15.19 2.97 53.93
N LEU A 59 -14.84 4.16 54.41
CA LEU A 59 -13.53 4.41 54.99
C LEU A 59 -13.65 4.86 56.45
N ALA A 60 -12.92 4.18 57.34
CA ALA A 60 -12.85 4.56 58.74
C ALA A 60 -12.18 5.94 58.88
N SER A 61 -12.62 6.72 59.87
CA SER A 61 -12.20 8.12 60.04
C SER A 61 -10.68 8.34 60.18
N ASN A 62 -9.97 7.35 60.70
CA ASN A 62 -8.51 7.39 60.94
C ASN A 62 -7.70 6.64 59.86
N LYS A 63 -8.36 6.08 58.83
CA LYS A 63 -7.68 5.34 57.74
C LYS A 63 -7.58 6.18 56.47
N GLY A 64 -6.69 5.78 55.59
CA GLY A 64 -6.55 6.30 54.22
C GLY A 64 -6.33 5.16 53.23
N LEU A 65 -6.78 5.36 52.02
CA LEU A 65 -6.53 4.49 50.86
C LEU A 65 -5.64 5.24 49.91
N ILE A 66 -4.67 4.53 49.32
CA ILE A 66 -3.77 5.06 48.30
C ILE A 66 -3.96 4.25 47.03
N TYR A 67 -4.22 4.92 45.94
CA TYR A 67 -4.36 4.34 44.61
C TYR A 67 -3.23 4.88 43.74
N THR A 68 -2.33 4.00 43.31
CA THR A 68 -1.21 4.36 42.42
C THR A 68 -1.41 3.71 41.09
N PRO A 69 -1.76 4.47 40.02
CA PRO A 69 -1.83 3.94 38.69
C PRO A 69 -0.44 3.57 38.17
N ILE A 70 -0.32 2.42 37.52
CA ILE A 70 0.94 1.91 37.00
C ILE A 70 0.77 1.33 35.59
N ILE A 71 1.79 1.52 34.75
CA ILE A 71 1.96 0.81 33.48
C ILE A 71 3.15 -0.10 33.67
N LEU A 72 3.00 -1.39 33.37
CA LEU A 72 4.03 -2.39 33.62
C LEU A 72 4.10 -3.48 32.55
N ASN A 73 5.29 -3.99 32.34
CA ASN A 73 5.54 -5.25 31.64
C ASN A 73 6.41 -6.17 32.52
N GLU A 74 6.98 -7.21 31.97
CA GLU A 74 7.84 -8.15 32.72
C GLU A 74 9.15 -7.54 33.24
N LYS A 75 9.62 -6.43 32.67
CA LYS A 75 10.94 -5.85 32.95
C LYS A 75 10.87 -4.41 33.46
N ASP A 76 9.87 -3.65 33.02
CA ASP A 76 9.80 -2.21 33.24
C ASP A 76 8.47 -1.83 33.90
N THR A 77 8.48 -0.78 34.72
CA THR A 77 7.30 -0.25 35.39
C THR A 77 7.35 1.28 35.44
N LEU A 78 6.26 1.92 35.05
CA LEU A 78 6.02 3.34 35.27
C LEU A 78 5.02 3.52 36.41
N PHE A 79 5.46 4.04 37.55
CA PHE A 79 4.59 4.50 38.63
C PHE A 79 4.17 5.95 38.35
N MET A 80 2.86 6.19 38.39
CA MET A 80 2.31 7.52 38.25
C MET A 80 1.97 8.12 39.62
N PRO A 81 1.79 9.44 39.76
CA PRO A 81 1.42 10.06 41.03
C PRO A 81 0.13 9.46 41.57
N SER A 82 0.12 9.20 42.88
CA SER A 82 -0.99 8.53 43.53
C SER A 82 -2.20 9.43 43.81
N VAL A 83 -3.33 8.80 44.10
CA VAL A 83 -4.52 9.42 44.65
C VAL A 83 -4.67 8.95 46.08
N GLU A 84 -4.68 9.88 47.04
CA GLU A 84 -4.90 9.58 48.46
C GLU A 84 -6.32 9.95 48.88
N VAL A 85 -7.12 8.95 49.31
CA VAL A 85 -8.46 9.11 49.78
C VAL A 85 -8.48 8.92 51.30
N MET A 86 -8.84 9.94 52.04
CA MET A 86 -8.68 9.99 53.50
C MET A 86 -10.02 10.02 54.24
N GLY A 87 -10.08 9.30 55.36
CA GLY A 87 -11.15 9.45 56.32
C GLY A 87 -11.03 10.78 57.10
N LYS A 88 -12.13 11.20 57.77
CA LYS A 88 -12.26 12.56 58.37
C LYS A 88 -11.12 12.97 59.29
N LYS A 89 -10.73 12.12 60.25
CA LYS A 89 -9.65 12.45 61.20
C LYS A 89 -8.29 12.57 60.48
N ARG A 90 -8.00 11.67 59.52
CA ARG A 90 -6.79 11.70 58.72
C ARG A 90 -6.71 12.93 57.79
N TYR A 91 -7.83 13.28 57.19
CA TYR A 91 -7.88 14.48 56.32
C TYR A 91 -7.65 15.78 57.12
N ILE A 92 -8.20 15.88 58.34
CA ILE A 92 -7.93 17.01 59.25
C ILE A 92 -6.44 17.06 59.60
N TYR A 93 -5.79 15.90 59.88
CA TYR A 93 -4.40 15.83 60.14
C TYR A 93 -3.55 16.30 58.93
N TYR A 94 -3.92 15.87 57.73
CA TYR A 94 -3.32 16.34 56.48
C TYR A 94 -3.46 17.86 56.33
N GLN A 95 -4.63 18.41 56.51
CA GLN A 95 -4.89 19.86 56.42
C GLN A 95 -4.00 20.67 57.37
N ARG A 96 -3.72 20.16 58.56
CA ARG A 96 -2.87 20.84 59.57
C ARG A 96 -1.38 20.72 59.29
N ASN A 97 -0.95 19.60 58.80
CA ASN A 97 0.48 19.26 58.72
C ASN A 97 0.99 19.16 57.29
N GLN A 98 0.15 19.22 56.30
CA GLN A 98 0.45 19.01 54.86
C GLN A 98 1.25 17.70 54.59
N LYS A 99 1.03 16.67 55.43
CA LYS A 99 1.72 15.37 55.31
C LYS A 99 0.84 14.35 54.65
N THR A 100 1.35 13.79 53.57
CA THR A 100 0.78 12.71 52.77
C THR A 100 1.49 11.38 53.00
N ALA A 101 0.90 10.25 52.63
CA ALA A 101 1.54 8.95 52.77
C ALA A 101 2.56 8.70 51.63
N THR A 102 2.30 9.24 50.45
CA THR A 102 3.19 9.17 49.27
C THR A 102 3.84 10.53 49.03
N ALA A 103 4.96 10.52 48.35
CA ALA A 103 5.61 11.77 47.91
C ALA A 103 4.80 12.32 46.71
N ASN A 104 4.31 13.56 46.85
CA ASN A 104 3.62 14.30 45.79
C ASN A 104 2.40 13.55 45.14
N PRO A 105 1.35 13.19 45.91
CA PRO A 105 0.16 12.65 45.32
C PRO A 105 -0.49 13.68 44.38
N LEU A 106 -1.09 13.21 43.28
CA LEU A 106 -1.80 14.07 42.36
C LEU A 106 -3.12 14.61 42.97
N ILE A 107 -3.79 13.77 43.71
CA ILE A 107 -5.07 14.08 44.32
C ILE A 107 -5.05 13.65 45.79
N VAL A 108 -5.50 14.55 46.69
CA VAL A 108 -5.81 14.24 48.08
C VAL A 108 -7.27 14.58 48.35
N ALA A 109 -8.08 13.59 48.71
CA ALA A 109 -9.51 13.75 48.86
C ALA A 109 -10.04 13.22 50.19
N LEU A 110 -11.01 13.92 50.79
CA LEU A 110 -11.82 13.41 51.91
C LEU A 110 -12.89 12.46 51.38
N ARG A 111 -12.94 11.21 51.86
CA ARG A 111 -14.07 10.32 51.61
C ARG A 111 -15.27 10.69 52.52
N LYS A 112 -16.37 11.03 51.85
CA LYS A 112 -17.65 11.22 52.51
C LYS A 112 -18.46 9.93 52.38
N ASN A 113 -18.39 9.06 53.39
CA ASN A 113 -19.12 7.77 53.35
C ASN A 113 -20.60 7.95 53.06
N LYS A 114 -21.19 6.99 52.33
CA LYS A 114 -22.62 6.97 51.94
C LYS A 114 -23.05 8.12 51.04
N THR A 115 -22.08 8.80 50.35
CA THR A 115 -22.38 9.81 49.36
C THR A 115 -21.75 9.43 48.03
N ALA A 116 -22.39 9.81 46.94
CA ALA A 116 -21.78 9.68 45.60
C ALA A 116 -20.55 10.56 45.53
N GLN A 117 -19.43 10.00 45.04
CA GLN A 117 -18.16 10.71 44.91
C GLN A 117 -17.30 10.07 43.84
N THR A 118 -16.95 10.86 42.82
CA THR A 118 -16.03 10.49 41.75
C THR A 118 -14.86 11.46 41.75
N LEU A 119 -13.64 10.93 41.56
CA LEU A 119 -12.44 11.72 41.42
C LEU A 119 -11.93 11.57 39.95
N HIS A 120 -11.72 12.69 39.27
CA HIS A 120 -11.14 12.70 37.95
C HIS A 120 -9.60 12.70 38.05
N TYR A 121 -8.96 11.70 37.45
CA TYR A 121 -7.53 11.54 37.41
C TYR A 121 -7.05 11.80 35.99
N GLU A 122 -6.08 12.70 35.82
CA GLU A 122 -5.41 12.92 34.54
C GLU A 122 -3.92 13.17 34.79
N TYR A 123 -3.05 12.42 34.09
CA TYR A 123 -1.61 12.55 34.19
C TYR A 123 -0.94 12.25 32.85
N ALA A 124 0.20 12.93 32.58
CA ALA A 124 1.03 12.70 31.42
C ALA A 124 2.48 12.43 31.83
N ALA A 125 3.08 11.41 31.23
CA ALA A 125 4.48 11.05 31.42
C ALA A 125 5.20 10.88 30.07
N PRO A 126 6.54 10.91 29.99
CA PRO A 126 7.29 10.55 28.80
C PRO A 126 6.94 9.13 28.33
N PHE A 127 6.67 8.97 27.04
CA PHE A 127 6.39 7.66 26.45
C PHE A 127 7.70 6.93 26.15
N SER A 128 7.75 5.64 26.46
CA SER A 128 8.82 4.72 26.08
C SER A 128 8.27 3.54 25.30
N ASP A 129 9.04 3.00 24.36
CA ASP A 129 8.56 1.94 23.44
C ASP A 129 8.11 0.65 24.15
N TRP A 130 8.68 0.33 25.32
CA TRP A 130 8.25 -0.82 26.09
C TRP A 130 6.79 -0.74 26.54
N MET A 131 6.23 0.47 26.66
CA MET A 131 4.84 0.70 27.08
C MET A 131 3.82 0.16 26.06
N LYS A 132 4.18 0.04 24.78
CA LYS A 132 3.27 -0.50 23.73
C LYS A 132 2.73 -1.89 24.07
N ASN A 133 3.55 -2.71 24.74
CA ASN A 133 3.23 -4.09 25.09
C ASN A 133 3.04 -4.29 26.59
N SER A 134 2.59 -3.25 27.29
CA SER A 134 2.40 -3.25 28.74
C SER A 134 0.95 -3.45 29.14
N ASN A 135 0.78 -3.75 30.43
CA ASN A 135 -0.50 -3.77 31.11
C ASN A 135 -0.68 -2.53 31.95
N PHE A 136 -1.92 -2.17 32.21
CA PHE A 136 -2.29 -1.15 33.18
C PHE A 136 -2.84 -1.83 34.43
N ALA A 137 -2.41 -1.33 35.58
CA ALA A 137 -2.89 -1.79 36.87
C ALA A 137 -2.97 -0.62 37.84
N ILE A 138 -3.69 -0.80 38.94
CA ILE A 138 -3.65 0.10 40.08
C ILE A 138 -3.13 -0.65 41.28
N SER A 139 -2.07 -0.09 41.88
CA SER A 139 -1.60 -0.52 43.21
C SER A 139 -2.44 0.13 44.26
N ASN A 140 -2.94 -0.66 45.19
CA ASN A 140 -3.78 -0.24 46.29
C ASN A 140 -3.09 -0.48 47.63
N ASP A 141 -2.92 0.58 48.42
CA ASP A 141 -2.29 0.52 49.71
C ASP A 141 -3.22 1.14 50.78
N THR A 142 -3.09 0.72 52.05
CA THR A 142 -3.72 1.39 53.16
C THR A 142 -2.73 2.08 54.04
N CYS A 143 -3.15 3.20 54.63
CA CYS A 143 -2.33 3.88 55.61
C CYS A 143 -3.16 4.24 56.89
N GLY A 144 -2.45 4.14 58.05
CA GLY A 144 -2.97 4.56 59.34
C GLY A 144 -2.68 6.04 59.64
N CYS A 145 -3.03 6.47 60.89
CA CYS A 145 -2.80 7.85 61.34
C CYS A 145 -1.30 8.29 61.32
N ASN A 146 -0.39 7.36 61.49
CA ASN A 146 1.04 7.63 61.55
C ASN A 146 1.79 7.54 60.21
N GLN A 147 1.02 7.52 59.12
CA GLN A 147 1.59 7.36 57.75
C GLN A 147 2.30 6.01 57.48
N GLN A 148 2.22 5.06 58.40
CA GLN A 148 2.70 3.70 58.10
C GLN A 148 1.75 3.03 57.11
N LEU A 149 2.33 2.50 56.03
CA LEU A 149 1.66 1.57 55.14
C LEU A 149 1.26 0.36 55.99
N LEU A 150 -0.03 -0.02 55.89
CA LEU A 150 -0.59 -1.14 56.68
C LEU A 150 -0.64 -2.43 55.87
N ASP A 151 -0.55 -2.32 54.54
CA ASP A 151 -0.51 -3.43 53.61
C ASP A 151 0.49 -3.13 52.49
N GLU A 152 1.18 -4.15 52.01
CA GLU A 152 1.96 -4.07 50.78
C GLU A 152 1.04 -4.07 49.56
N GLY A 153 1.29 -3.20 48.59
CA GLY A 153 0.45 -2.87 47.47
C GLY A 153 -0.16 -4.05 46.72
N ILE A 154 -1.48 -4.15 46.76
CA ILE A 154 -2.23 -5.13 45.98
C ILE A 154 -2.38 -4.59 44.56
N LEU A 155 -1.83 -5.32 43.59
CA LEU A 155 -2.00 -5.02 42.19
C LEU A 155 -3.34 -5.52 41.68
N ASN A 156 -4.17 -4.59 41.21
CA ASN A 156 -5.41 -4.92 40.50
C ASN A 156 -5.17 -4.73 39.00
N PRO A 157 -5.04 -5.79 38.22
CA PRO A 157 -4.85 -5.69 36.78
C PRO A 157 -6.11 -5.16 36.10
N GLU A 158 -5.96 -4.11 35.32
CA GLU A 158 -7.03 -3.42 34.58
C GLU A 158 -6.96 -3.71 33.06
N GLY A 159 -6.15 -4.68 32.68
CA GLY A 159 -5.95 -5.11 31.30
C GLY A 159 -4.79 -4.41 30.62
N ARG A 160 -4.73 -4.49 29.28
CA ARG A 160 -3.66 -3.86 28.51
C ARG A 160 -3.71 -2.34 28.61
N ALA A 161 -2.54 -1.71 28.68
CA ALA A 161 -2.42 -0.26 28.69
C ALA A 161 -2.82 0.35 27.35
N PHE A 162 -2.39 -0.27 26.24
CA PHE A 162 -2.73 0.19 24.90
C PHE A 162 -3.52 -0.87 24.13
N SER A 163 -4.55 -0.45 23.44
CA SER A 163 -5.29 -1.28 22.50
C SER A 163 -4.68 -1.13 21.11
N THR A 164 -4.19 -2.22 20.54
CA THR A 164 -3.79 -2.24 19.12
C THR A 164 -4.97 -2.76 18.29
N PRO A 165 -5.46 -2.00 17.31
CA PRO A 165 -6.52 -2.49 16.43
C PRO A 165 -6.09 -3.78 15.75
N LYS A 166 -6.85 -4.86 15.93
CA LYS A 166 -6.59 -6.16 15.31
C LYS A 166 -7.75 -6.53 14.39
N ASN A 167 -7.45 -7.39 13.41
CA ASN A 167 -8.47 -7.92 12.50
C ASN A 167 -9.30 -6.80 11.84
N LEU A 168 -8.60 -5.81 11.26
CA LEU A 168 -9.26 -4.77 10.51
C LEU A 168 -9.86 -5.37 9.24
N PHE A 169 -11.10 -4.99 8.94
CA PHE A 169 -11.76 -5.36 7.70
C PHE A 169 -11.00 -4.78 6.50
N ASN A 170 -10.73 -5.61 5.51
CA ASN A 170 -10.08 -5.22 4.28
C ASN A 170 -10.91 -5.71 3.09
N ALA A 171 -11.25 -4.78 2.19
CA ALA A 171 -12.15 -5.04 1.08
C ALA A 171 -11.39 -5.55 -0.15
N TYR A 172 -12.05 -6.47 -0.88
CA TYR A 172 -11.70 -6.84 -2.25
C TYR A 172 -12.88 -6.53 -3.16
N VAL A 173 -12.60 -5.89 -4.28
CA VAL A 173 -13.63 -5.43 -5.21
C VAL A 173 -13.59 -6.24 -6.49
N GLN A 174 -14.73 -6.83 -6.85
CA GLN A 174 -14.87 -7.59 -8.09
C GLN A 174 -14.89 -6.62 -9.29
N PRO A 175 -13.98 -6.76 -10.26
CA PRO A 175 -13.99 -5.99 -11.47
C PRO A 175 -15.20 -6.38 -12.36
N LYS A 176 -15.63 -5.46 -13.21
CA LYS A 176 -16.64 -5.75 -14.22
C LYS A 176 -16.07 -6.68 -15.29
N ALA A 177 -16.92 -7.53 -15.85
CA ALA A 177 -16.55 -8.35 -16.99
C ALA A 177 -16.23 -7.47 -18.21
N GLU A 178 -15.18 -7.82 -18.95
CA GLU A 178 -14.93 -7.25 -20.27
C GLU A 178 -15.97 -7.84 -21.25
N ALA A 179 -16.67 -6.99 -21.99
CA ALA A 179 -17.62 -7.46 -23.02
C ALA A 179 -16.90 -8.20 -24.15
N VAL A 180 -15.71 -7.70 -24.54
CA VAL A 180 -14.79 -8.32 -25.49
C VAL A 180 -13.39 -8.19 -24.93
N LYS A 181 -12.66 -9.28 -24.84
CA LYS A 181 -11.26 -9.28 -24.40
C LYS A 181 -10.34 -9.00 -25.59
N ALA A 182 -10.34 -7.76 -26.06
CA ALA A 182 -9.46 -7.34 -27.14
C ALA A 182 -8.00 -7.23 -26.63
N ARG A 183 -7.09 -7.83 -27.34
CA ARG A 183 -5.64 -7.84 -27.06
C ARG A 183 -4.86 -7.50 -28.32
N LYS A 184 -3.60 -7.15 -28.15
CA LYS A 184 -2.70 -6.85 -29.27
C LYS A 184 -1.28 -7.29 -29.00
N GLU A 185 -0.63 -7.76 -30.07
CA GLU A 185 0.81 -7.99 -30.12
C GLU A 185 1.43 -6.98 -31.09
N ASN A 186 2.53 -6.37 -30.68
CA ASN A 186 3.25 -5.39 -31.49
C ASN A 186 4.66 -5.90 -31.79
N GLY A 187 5.15 -5.57 -32.96
CA GLY A 187 6.52 -5.85 -33.34
C GLY A 187 7.03 -4.89 -34.40
N SER A 188 8.30 -4.97 -34.67
CA SER A 188 8.96 -4.19 -35.70
C SER A 188 9.95 -5.07 -36.46
N ALA A 189 9.94 -5.00 -37.76
CA ALA A 189 10.85 -5.74 -38.64
C ALA A 189 11.71 -4.77 -39.46
N ARG A 190 13.03 -5.02 -39.46
CA ARG A 190 14.00 -4.24 -40.22
C ARG A 190 14.54 -5.05 -41.38
N LEU A 191 13.72 -5.17 -42.43
CA LEU A 191 14.12 -5.91 -43.63
C LEU A 191 15.09 -5.12 -44.47
N ASN A 192 16.15 -5.79 -44.92
CA ASN A 192 17.16 -5.27 -45.85
C ASN A 192 16.67 -5.47 -47.28
N PHE A 193 16.81 -4.45 -48.11
CA PHE A 193 16.48 -4.44 -49.53
C PHE A 193 17.63 -3.95 -50.37
N LYS A 194 17.75 -4.43 -51.61
CA LYS A 194 18.66 -3.82 -52.60
C LYS A 194 18.25 -2.37 -52.81
N VAL A 195 19.22 -1.54 -53.20
CA VAL A 195 18.99 -0.12 -53.47
C VAL A 195 17.85 0.07 -54.47
N ASN A 196 16.88 0.91 -54.15
CA ASN A 196 15.68 1.18 -54.95
C ASN A 196 14.83 -0.07 -55.29
N LYS A 197 14.91 -1.14 -54.47
CA LYS A 197 14.12 -2.37 -54.64
C LYS A 197 13.28 -2.63 -53.39
N TRP A 198 12.30 -3.52 -53.56
CA TRP A 198 11.36 -3.97 -52.50
C TRP A 198 11.17 -5.48 -52.47
N ASP A 199 11.96 -6.24 -53.29
CA ASP A 199 11.92 -7.70 -53.26
C ASP A 199 12.54 -8.20 -51.96
N ILE A 200 11.82 -9.05 -51.23
CA ILE A 200 12.33 -9.67 -50.01
C ILE A 200 13.25 -10.84 -50.38
N LEU A 201 14.52 -10.69 -50.08
CA LEU A 201 15.55 -11.74 -50.23
C LEU A 201 15.86 -12.29 -48.85
N TYR A 202 15.61 -13.59 -48.65
CA TYR A 202 15.71 -14.25 -47.33
C TYR A 202 17.17 -14.24 -46.80
N ASP A 203 18.13 -14.40 -47.70
CA ASP A 203 19.58 -14.44 -47.43
C ASP A 203 20.24 -13.07 -47.34
N MET A 204 19.50 -11.97 -47.48
CA MET A 204 20.05 -10.62 -47.45
C MET A 204 20.10 -10.05 -46.02
N GLY A 205 21.30 -9.83 -45.51
CA GLY A 205 21.53 -9.24 -44.18
C GLY A 205 20.89 -10.08 -43.09
N ASN A 206 20.04 -9.45 -42.25
CA ASN A 206 19.35 -10.13 -41.16
C ASN A 206 17.89 -10.57 -41.48
N ASN A 207 17.52 -10.58 -42.77
CA ASN A 207 16.14 -10.83 -43.19
C ASN A 207 15.56 -12.15 -42.66
N ALA A 208 16.36 -13.21 -42.63
CA ALA A 208 15.95 -14.51 -42.14
C ALA A 208 15.41 -14.42 -40.70
N ASN A 209 16.16 -13.75 -39.83
CA ASN A 209 15.75 -13.60 -38.40
C ASN A 209 14.55 -12.65 -38.23
N GLU A 210 14.51 -11.55 -39.01
CA GLU A 210 13.39 -10.60 -38.99
C GLU A 210 12.10 -11.26 -39.43
N LEU A 211 12.11 -12.06 -40.50
CA LEU A 211 10.95 -12.82 -40.97
C LEU A 211 10.55 -13.93 -40.00
N ASP A 212 11.53 -14.58 -39.36
CA ASP A 212 11.26 -15.59 -38.32
C ASP A 212 10.59 -14.98 -37.07
N ASN A 213 11.00 -13.77 -36.66
CA ASN A 213 10.35 -13.05 -35.56
C ASN A 213 8.91 -12.69 -35.90
N ILE A 214 8.62 -12.21 -37.11
CA ILE A 214 7.22 -11.98 -37.55
C ILE A 214 6.45 -13.29 -37.53
N ARG A 215 7.03 -14.38 -38.03
CA ARG A 215 6.40 -15.69 -38.01
C ARG A 215 6.07 -16.16 -36.62
N LYS A 216 7.02 -16.09 -35.68
CA LYS A 216 6.81 -16.46 -34.27
C LYS A 216 5.66 -15.66 -33.66
N THR A 217 5.59 -14.35 -33.89
CA THR A 217 4.51 -13.51 -33.37
C THR A 217 3.14 -13.90 -33.95
N LEU A 218 3.07 -14.18 -35.26
CA LEU A 218 1.84 -14.64 -35.90
C LEU A 218 1.42 -16.03 -35.42
N ASP A 219 2.36 -16.96 -35.25
CA ASP A 219 2.12 -18.32 -34.79
C ASP A 219 1.59 -18.35 -33.34
N LEU A 220 2.07 -17.45 -32.47
CA LEU A 220 1.57 -17.30 -31.10
C LEU A 220 0.06 -17.02 -31.05
N VAL A 221 -0.43 -16.23 -32.02
CA VAL A 221 -1.83 -15.83 -32.07
C VAL A 221 -2.66 -16.78 -32.92
N LYS A 222 -2.19 -17.14 -34.13
CA LYS A 222 -2.96 -17.95 -35.08
C LYS A 222 -3.18 -19.40 -34.64
N ASN A 223 -2.20 -20.01 -33.99
CA ASN A 223 -2.28 -21.41 -33.58
C ASN A 223 -2.99 -21.59 -32.22
N ASP A 224 -3.53 -20.52 -31.67
CA ASP A 224 -4.21 -20.51 -30.40
C ASP A 224 -5.72 -20.62 -30.61
N SER A 225 -6.33 -21.74 -30.21
CA SER A 225 -7.76 -22.00 -30.34
C SER A 225 -8.66 -21.06 -29.52
N ASP A 226 -8.08 -20.39 -28.53
CA ASP A 226 -8.80 -19.46 -27.65
C ASP A 226 -8.87 -18.03 -28.25
N VAL A 227 -8.28 -17.81 -29.45
CA VAL A 227 -8.05 -16.49 -30.03
C VAL A 227 -8.62 -16.36 -31.44
N THR A 228 -9.18 -15.21 -31.75
CA THR A 228 -9.64 -14.85 -33.09
C THR A 228 -8.96 -13.55 -33.53
N ILE A 229 -8.17 -13.60 -34.61
CA ILE A 229 -7.54 -12.40 -35.17
C ILE A 229 -8.61 -11.51 -35.77
N THR A 230 -8.65 -10.25 -35.34
CA THR A 230 -9.59 -9.23 -35.80
C THR A 230 -8.97 -8.26 -36.81
N LYS A 231 -7.68 -7.95 -36.65
CA LYS A 231 -6.97 -7.04 -37.56
C LYS A 231 -5.45 -7.24 -37.49
N ILE A 232 -4.78 -7.02 -38.61
CA ILE A 232 -3.33 -6.96 -38.70
C ILE A 232 -2.96 -5.65 -39.39
N THR A 233 -2.23 -4.78 -38.71
CA THR A 233 -1.75 -3.52 -39.27
C THR A 233 -0.27 -3.64 -39.57
N LEU A 234 0.13 -3.25 -40.77
CA LEU A 234 1.52 -3.08 -41.18
C LEU A 234 1.76 -1.61 -41.50
N HIS A 235 2.79 -1.00 -40.92
CA HIS A 235 3.14 0.38 -41.19
C HIS A 235 4.62 0.48 -41.50
N GLY A 236 4.94 0.74 -42.76
CA GLY A 236 6.33 0.83 -43.24
C GLY A 236 6.88 2.25 -43.16
N TYR A 237 8.15 2.35 -42.88
CA TYR A 237 8.88 3.61 -42.82
C TYR A 237 10.09 3.57 -43.75
N ALA A 238 10.31 4.67 -44.46
CA ALA A 238 11.65 4.97 -44.99
C ALA A 238 12.32 6.03 -44.11
N SER A 239 13.60 6.18 -44.31
CA SER A 239 14.43 7.18 -43.61
C SER A 239 14.42 8.52 -44.36
N PRO A 240 14.73 9.62 -43.66
CA PRO A 240 14.76 10.96 -44.29
C PRO A 240 15.78 11.20 -45.38
N ASP A 241 16.74 10.29 -45.55
CA ASP A 241 17.78 10.42 -46.59
C ASP A 241 17.24 10.11 -47.98
N GLY A 242 17.48 11.02 -48.92
CA GLY A 242 17.04 10.93 -50.31
C GLY A 242 15.72 11.64 -50.58
N GLY A 243 15.30 11.61 -51.87
CA GLY A 243 14.11 12.38 -52.28
C GLY A 243 12.79 11.80 -51.74
N TYR A 244 11.93 12.63 -51.20
CA TYR A 244 10.63 12.28 -50.59
C TYR A 244 9.74 11.40 -51.50
N ALA A 245 9.64 11.77 -52.79
CA ALA A 245 8.84 11.00 -53.76
C ALA A 245 9.29 9.54 -53.91
N ASN A 246 10.63 9.32 -53.90
CA ASN A 246 11.23 7.99 -53.98
C ASN A 246 11.04 7.23 -52.65
N ASN A 247 11.23 7.89 -51.52
CA ASN A 247 11.03 7.33 -50.21
C ASN A 247 9.57 6.92 -49.99
N ASN A 248 8.60 7.73 -50.45
CA ASN A 248 7.17 7.38 -50.42
C ASN A 248 6.88 6.10 -51.23
N LYS A 249 7.45 5.98 -52.44
CA LYS A 249 7.29 4.77 -53.26
C LYS A 249 7.95 3.55 -52.61
N LEU A 250 9.14 3.71 -52.06
CA LEU A 250 9.87 2.61 -51.42
C LEU A 250 9.20 2.12 -50.15
N SER A 251 8.80 3.01 -49.25
CA SER A 251 8.13 2.65 -48.01
C SER A 251 6.83 1.89 -48.28
N HIS A 252 6.02 2.37 -49.23
CA HIS A 252 4.77 1.73 -49.63
C HIS A 252 5.00 0.35 -50.24
N ASN A 253 5.90 0.24 -51.23
CA ASN A 253 6.16 -1.01 -51.93
C ASN A 253 6.78 -2.08 -51.02
N ARG A 254 7.68 -1.69 -50.10
CA ARG A 254 8.30 -2.59 -49.11
C ARG A 254 7.24 -3.12 -48.13
N THR A 255 6.32 -2.27 -47.68
CA THR A 255 5.18 -2.71 -46.82
C THR A 255 4.29 -3.70 -47.57
N GLN A 256 3.94 -3.42 -48.81
CA GLN A 256 3.17 -4.32 -49.67
C GLN A 256 3.89 -5.65 -49.97
N ALA A 257 5.21 -5.62 -50.10
CA ALA A 257 6.00 -6.83 -50.29
C ALA A 257 5.94 -7.72 -49.02
N LEU A 258 6.02 -7.12 -47.82
CA LEU A 258 5.86 -7.86 -46.57
C LEU A 258 4.45 -8.43 -46.42
N LEU A 259 3.42 -7.64 -46.74
CA LEU A 259 2.04 -8.13 -46.75
C LEU A 259 1.86 -9.37 -47.66
N LYS A 260 2.36 -9.29 -48.88
CA LYS A 260 2.31 -10.42 -49.85
C LYS A 260 3.08 -11.62 -49.32
N HIS A 261 4.23 -11.40 -48.68
CA HIS A 261 5.02 -12.48 -48.08
C HIS A 261 4.22 -13.20 -46.95
N ILE A 262 3.58 -12.45 -46.06
CA ILE A 262 2.77 -13.01 -44.99
C ILE A 262 1.57 -13.80 -45.55
N LEU A 263 0.84 -13.23 -46.51
CA LEU A 263 -0.31 -13.90 -47.15
C LEU A 263 0.07 -15.18 -47.91
N LYS A 264 1.32 -15.28 -48.40
CA LYS A 264 1.81 -16.50 -49.02
C LYS A 264 2.04 -17.65 -48.04
N ILE A 265 2.42 -17.31 -46.79
CA ILE A 265 2.76 -18.29 -45.76
C ILE A 265 1.48 -18.67 -44.93
N TYR A 266 0.62 -17.69 -44.67
CA TYR A 266 -0.53 -17.86 -43.81
C TYR A 266 -1.85 -17.73 -44.55
N PRO A 267 -2.78 -18.69 -44.42
CA PRO A 267 -4.14 -18.61 -44.97
C PRO A 267 -5.02 -17.67 -44.13
N ILE A 268 -4.59 -16.40 -43.99
CA ILE A 268 -5.33 -15.34 -43.33
C ILE A 268 -6.03 -14.49 -44.38
N SER A 269 -7.29 -14.11 -44.15
CA SER A 269 -8.03 -13.24 -45.09
C SER A 269 -7.31 -11.89 -45.25
N SER A 270 -7.09 -11.50 -46.51
CA SER A 270 -6.50 -10.18 -46.82
C SER A 270 -7.33 -9.00 -46.31
N LYS A 271 -8.63 -9.22 -46.06
CA LYS A 271 -9.56 -8.22 -45.49
C LYS A 271 -9.19 -7.81 -44.06
N LEU A 272 -8.43 -8.65 -43.33
CA LEU A 272 -7.97 -8.34 -41.97
C LEU A 272 -6.72 -7.46 -41.96
N PHE A 273 -6.09 -7.22 -43.12
CA PHE A 273 -4.87 -6.42 -43.19
C PHE A 273 -5.13 -4.96 -43.53
N ALA A 274 -4.46 -4.06 -42.81
CA ALA A 274 -4.30 -2.67 -43.16
C ALA A 274 -2.80 -2.39 -43.37
N ALA A 275 -2.42 -2.00 -44.58
CA ALA A 275 -1.01 -1.70 -44.92
C ALA A 275 -0.88 -0.21 -45.29
N THR A 276 -0.12 0.53 -44.50
CA THR A 276 0.13 1.96 -44.64
C THR A 276 1.63 2.24 -44.61
N ALA A 277 2.05 3.42 -45.01
CA ALA A 277 3.47 3.79 -44.98
C ALA A 277 3.67 5.28 -44.71
N THR A 278 4.80 5.61 -44.13
CA THR A 278 5.34 6.94 -43.97
C THR A 278 6.58 7.09 -44.84
N ALA A 279 6.61 8.10 -45.71
CA ALA A 279 7.67 8.32 -46.66
C ALA A 279 9.03 8.58 -45.97
N GLU A 280 9.00 9.34 -44.86
CA GLU A 280 10.19 9.73 -44.10
C GLU A 280 9.88 9.82 -42.63
N ASP A 281 10.59 9.04 -41.80
CA ASP A 281 10.39 8.99 -40.36
C ASP A 281 11.06 10.14 -39.60
N TRP A 282 10.59 11.37 -39.88
CA TRP A 282 11.01 12.53 -39.12
C TRP A 282 10.64 12.46 -37.66
N ALA A 283 9.51 11.83 -37.32
CA ALA A 283 9.11 11.62 -35.94
C ALA A 283 10.10 10.76 -35.15
N GLY A 284 10.56 9.66 -35.76
CA GLY A 284 11.62 8.83 -35.21
C GLY A 284 12.96 9.57 -35.07
N THR A 285 13.28 10.41 -36.06
CA THR A 285 14.49 11.29 -36.00
C THR A 285 14.36 12.29 -34.82
N ILE A 286 13.24 12.99 -34.67
CA ILE A 286 12.98 13.93 -33.56
C ILE A 286 13.13 13.23 -32.23
N LYS A 287 12.48 12.07 -32.06
CA LYS A 287 12.55 11.29 -30.85
C LYS A 287 14.00 10.95 -30.49
N TYR A 288 14.74 10.43 -31.42
CA TYR A 288 16.14 10.06 -31.20
C TYR A 288 17.00 11.26 -30.77
N VAL A 289 16.87 12.40 -31.49
CA VAL A 289 17.66 13.61 -31.21
C VAL A 289 17.29 14.20 -29.82
N ASN A 290 16.06 14.12 -29.40
CA ASN A 290 15.66 14.59 -28.07
C ASN A 290 16.26 13.71 -26.96
N GLU A 291 16.26 12.40 -27.15
CA GLU A 291 16.68 11.41 -26.14
C GLU A 291 18.20 11.20 -26.06
N ASN A 292 18.96 11.67 -27.09
CA ASN A 292 20.38 11.42 -27.17
C ASN A 292 21.17 12.72 -27.39
N ASP A 293 22.45 12.71 -27.05
CA ASP A 293 23.40 13.77 -27.38
C ASP A 293 23.99 13.52 -28.73
N ILE A 294 23.86 14.49 -29.67
CA ILE A 294 24.41 14.42 -31.02
C ILE A 294 25.15 15.72 -31.35
N PRO A 295 26.13 15.70 -32.29
CA PRO A 295 26.77 16.92 -32.75
C PRO A 295 25.75 17.94 -33.30
N GLN A 296 25.90 19.21 -32.95
CA GLN A 296 25.04 20.32 -33.40
C GLN A 296 23.56 20.10 -33.13
N LYS A 297 23.23 19.52 -31.96
CA LYS A 297 21.87 19.12 -31.57
C LYS A 297 20.84 20.25 -31.68
N GLU A 298 21.12 21.43 -31.13
CA GLU A 298 20.19 22.58 -31.11
C GLU A 298 19.85 23.03 -32.52
N ALA A 299 20.87 23.20 -33.37
CA ALA A 299 20.69 23.58 -34.78
C ALA A 299 19.93 22.50 -35.58
N ALA A 300 20.18 21.23 -35.29
CA ALA A 300 19.43 20.12 -35.87
C ALA A 300 17.96 20.15 -35.46
N LEU A 301 17.65 20.32 -34.14
CA LEU A 301 16.26 20.38 -33.62
C LEU A 301 15.48 21.54 -34.21
N GLU A 302 16.10 22.73 -34.37
CA GLU A 302 15.47 23.88 -35.03
C GLU A 302 15.00 23.53 -36.44
N ILE A 303 15.86 22.88 -37.23
CA ILE A 303 15.57 22.49 -38.61
C ILE A 303 14.53 21.37 -38.65
N ILE A 304 14.69 20.31 -37.85
CA ILE A 304 13.83 19.13 -37.87
C ILE A 304 12.42 19.50 -37.45
N ASN A 305 12.25 20.39 -36.47
CA ASN A 305 10.96 20.83 -35.98
C ASN A 305 10.30 21.95 -36.83
N SER A 306 11.01 22.47 -37.83
CA SER A 306 10.46 23.49 -38.71
C SER A 306 9.34 22.96 -39.62
N ASN A 307 8.53 23.86 -40.16
CA ASN A 307 7.47 23.53 -41.13
C ASN A 307 7.98 23.38 -42.59
N MET A 308 9.28 23.22 -42.78
CA MET A 308 9.84 23.01 -44.13
C MET A 308 9.35 21.69 -44.73
N GLN A 309 9.27 21.68 -46.09
CA GLN A 309 9.04 20.42 -46.80
C GLN A 309 10.21 19.44 -46.58
N PRO A 310 9.95 18.13 -46.56
CA PRO A 310 10.97 17.11 -46.23
C PRO A 310 12.28 17.26 -46.94
N ASP A 311 12.28 17.36 -48.26
CA ASP A 311 13.54 17.53 -49.08
C ASP A 311 14.28 18.83 -48.75
N ALA A 312 13.53 19.92 -48.40
CA ALA A 312 14.13 21.19 -48.00
C ALA A 312 14.74 21.08 -46.58
N LYS A 313 14.09 20.30 -45.69
CA LYS A 313 14.56 20.03 -44.34
C LYS A 313 15.87 19.25 -44.36
N GLU A 314 15.97 18.21 -45.20
CA GLU A 314 17.21 17.44 -45.40
C GLU A 314 18.36 18.32 -45.92
N LYS A 315 18.08 19.12 -46.95
CA LYS A 315 19.07 20.07 -47.49
C LYS A 315 19.50 21.12 -46.48
N ALA A 316 18.59 21.61 -45.65
CA ALA A 316 18.90 22.56 -44.59
C ALA A 316 19.77 21.95 -43.49
N LEU A 317 19.53 20.70 -43.09
CA LEU A 317 20.39 19.94 -42.17
C LEU A 317 21.81 19.81 -42.73
N LEU A 318 21.95 19.34 -43.97
CA LEU A 318 23.26 19.20 -44.61
C LEU A 318 24.02 20.53 -44.65
N LYS A 319 23.31 21.66 -44.92
CA LYS A 319 23.95 22.97 -45.06
C LYS A 319 24.27 23.65 -43.74
N LYS A 320 23.34 23.58 -42.76
CA LYS A 320 23.40 24.37 -41.49
C LYS A 320 23.91 23.56 -40.31
N ALA A 321 23.72 22.23 -40.32
CA ALA A 321 24.14 21.31 -39.26
C ALA A 321 24.80 20.05 -39.85
N PRO A 322 25.90 20.20 -40.63
CA PRO A 322 26.48 19.07 -41.38
C PRO A 322 26.98 17.93 -40.50
N GLN A 323 27.46 18.21 -39.27
CA GLN A 323 27.90 17.16 -38.37
C GLN A 323 26.72 16.34 -37.86
N ALA A 324 25.62 16.99 -37.54
CA ALA A 324 24.35 16.32 -37.16
C ALA A 324 23.82 15.48 -38.34
N TYR A 325 23.81 16.04 -39.56
CA TYR A 325 23.35 15.33 -40.75
C TYR A 325 24.15 14.02 -40.97
N HIS A 326 25.50 14.11 -40.99
CA HIS A 326 26.34 12.92 -41.19
C HIS A 326 26.19 11.91 -40.04
N TYR A 327 26.03 12.39 -38.80
CA TYR A 327 25.78 11.51 -37.65
C TYR A 327 24.46 10.76 -37.82
N LEU A 328 23.36 11.48 -38.15
CA LEU A 328 22.06 10.89 -38.38
C LEU A 328 22.04 9.89 -39.54
N LEU A 329 22.68 10.24 -40.64
CA LEU A 329 22.79 9.40 -41.84
C LEU A 329 23.49 8.06 -41.56
N GLN A 330 24.55 8.08 -40.76
CA GLN A 330 25.36 6.90 -40.47
C GLN A 330 24.83 6.05 -39.32
N ASN A 331 24.29 6.69 -38.26
CA ASN A 331 24.02 6.02 -37.00
C ASN A 331 22.52 5.86 -36.70
N VAL A 332 21.65 6.69 -37.29
CA VAL A 332 20.25 6.75 -36.90
C VAL A 332 19.31 6.32 -38.01
N TRP A 333 19.39 6.98 -39.18
CA TRP A 333 18.46 6.75 -40.28
C TRP A 333 18.43 5.32 -40.83
N PRO A 334 19.52 4.55 -40.83
CA PRO A 334 19.44 3.13 -41.21
C PRO A 334 18.48 2.32 -40.31
N SER A 335 18.42 2.63 -39.02
CA SER A 335 17.54 1.96 -38.06
C SER A 335 16.07 2.36 -38.19
N LEU A 336 15.78 3.50 -38.80
CA LEU A 336 14.40 3.98 -39.01
C LEU A 336 13.71 3.27 -40.20
N ARG A 337 14.47 2.60 -41.08
CA ARG A 337 13.94 1.80 -42.18
C ARG A 337 13.37 0.50 -41.65
N ARG A 338 12.08 0.51 -41.33
CA ARG A 338 11.40 -0.61 -40.68
C ARG A 338 9.93 -0.74 -41.13
N THR A 339 9.33 -1.86 -40.81
CA THR A 339 7.86 -2.02 -40.81
C THR A 339 7.42 -2.42 -39.40
N ASP A 340 6.65 -1.55 -38.79
CA ASP A 340 5.98 -1.87 -37.55
C ASP A 340 4.72 -2.66 -37.83
N TYR A 341 4.43 -3.67 -37.01
CA TYR A 341 3.21 -4.48 -37.15
C TYR A 341 2.49 -4.61 -35.83
N THR A 342 1.16 -4.64 -35.92
CA THR A 342 0.26 -4.88 -34.80
C THR A 342 -0.73 -5.96 -35.19
N ILE A 343 -0.86 -6.99 -34.36
CA ILE A 343 -1.86 -8.05 -34.50
C ILE A 343 -2.87 -7.81 -33.39
N GLU A 344 -4.10 -7.41 -33.77
CA GLU A 344 -5.23 -7.26 -32.87
C GLU A 344 -6.05 -8.55 -32.90
N TYR A 345 -6.45 -9.01 -31.72
CA TYR A 345 -7.22 -10.25 -31.60
C TYR A 345 -8.13 -10.23 -30.37
N ASP A 346 -9.25 -10.96 -30.48
CA ASP A 346 -10.16 -11.20 -29.38
C ASP A 346 -9.85 -12.56 -28.75
N VAL A 347 -9.85 -12.58 -27.42
CA VAL A 347 -9.72 -13.80 -26.63
C VAL A 347 -11.10 -14.20 -26.13
N GLN A 348 -11.48 -15.47 -26.27
CA GLN A 348 -12.75 -15.96 -25.74
C GLN A 348 -12.80 -15.87 -24.20
N ALA A 349 -14.01 -15.78 -23.64
CA ALA A 349 -14.21 -15.84 -22.20
C ALA A 349 -13.85 -17.24 -21.67
N PHE A 350 -13.22 -17.29 -20.51
CA PHE A 350 -12.86 -18.53 -19.85
C PHE A 350 -13.78 -18.80 -18.64
N ASN A 351 -14.13 -20.06 -18.43
CA ASN A 351 -14.62 -20.48 -17.13
C ASN A 351 -13.49 -20.49 -16.10
N VAL A 352 -13.84 -20.61 -14.82
CA VAL A 352 -12.87 -20.49 -13.72
C VAL A 352 -11.80 -21.59 -13.76
N GLU A 353 -12.18 -22.82 -14.13
CA GLU A 353 -11.25 -23.94 -14.24
C GLU A 353 -10.18 -23.67 -15.29
N LYS A 354 -10.60 -23.26 -16.48
CA LYS A 354 -9.67 -22.90 -17.57
C LYS A 354 -8.82 -21.68 -17.20
N ALA A 355 -9.42 -20.67 -16.56
CA ALA A 355 -8.70 -19.47 -16.10
C ALA A 355 -7.59 -19.80 -15.08
N ARG A 356 -7.80 -20.78 -14.19
CA ARG A 356 -6.78 -21.28 -13.24
C ARG A 356 -5.56 -21.92 -13.92
N GLU A 357 -5.73 -22.49 -15.10
CA GLU A 357 -4.62 -23.03 -15.90
C GLU A 357 -3.92 -21.90 -16.67
N VAL A 358 -4.72 -21.05 -17.32
CA VAL A 358 -4.23 -19.96 -18.17
C VAL A 358 -3.41 -18.94 -17.37
N ILE A 359 -3.82 -18.63 -16.13
CA ILE A 359 -3.09 -17.66 -15.28
C ILE A 359 -1.65 -18.06 -15.02
N LYS A 360 -1.35 -19.35 -15.03
CA LYS A 360 0.01 -19.89 -14.75
C LYS A 360 0.94 -19.72 -15.95
N THR A 361 0.41 -19.73 -17.16
CA THR A 361 1.21 -19.80 -18.40
C THR A 361 1.04 -18.58 -19.30
N ARG A 362 -0.18 -18.02 -19.38
CA ARG A 362 -0.54 -16.91 -20.28
C ARG A 362 -1.53 -15.95 -19.63
N PRO A 363 -1.16 -15.31 -18.49
CA PRO A 363 -2.06 -14.44 -17.73
C PRO A 363 -2.60 -13.26 -18.55
N GLN A 364 -1.88 -12.80 -19.57
CA GLN A 364 -2.30 -11.70 -20.45
C GLN A 364 -3.61 -12.02 -21.23
N LYS A 365 -4.01 -13.29 -21.34
CA LYS A 365 -5.29 -13.69 -21.93
C LYS A 365 -6.50 -13.49 -21.02
N LEU A 366 -6.27 -13.35 -19.72
CA LEU A 366 -7.34 -13.18 -18.74
C LEU A 366 -7.79 -11.74 -18.64
N SER A 367 -9.07 -11.55 -18.39
CA SER A 367 -9.61 -10.29 -17.89
C SER A 367 -9.31 -10.15 -16.41
N LEU A 368 -9.35 -8.92 -15.91
CA LEU A 368 -9.17 -8.67 -14.48
C LEU A 368 -10.27 -9.35 -13.65
N GLN A 369 -11.50 -9.43 -14.19
CA GLN A 369 -12.61 -10.13 -13.54
C GLN A 369 -12.36 -11.64 -13.47
N GLU A 370 -11.86 -12.27 -14.54
CA GLU A 370 -11.51 -13.70 -14.51
C GLU A 370 -10.40 -13.99 -13.50
N MET A 371 -9.38 -13.13 -13.40
CA MET A 371 -8.35 -13.25 -12.36
C MET A 371 -8.94 -13.14 -10.97
N TYR A 372 -9.86 -12.19 -10.74
CA TYR A 372 -10.56 -12.08 -9.47
C TYR A 372 -11.33 -13.36 -9.11
N LEU A 373 -12.06 -13.93 -10.07
CA LEU A 373 -12.80 -15.19 -9.86
C LEU A 373 -11.85 -16.36 -9.56
N VAL A 374 -10.68 -16.42 -10.20
CA VAL A 374 -9.64 -17.40 -9.86
C VAL A 374 -9.15 -17.21 -8.42
N ALA A 375 -8.91 -15.96 -7.97
CA ALA A 375 -8.52 -15.70 -6.58
C ALA A 375 -9.55 -16.26 -5.60
N GLN A 376 -10.85 -16.09 -5.87
CA GLN A 376 -11.93 -16.57 -5.00
C GLN A 376 -12.00 -18.12 -4.88
N THR A 377 -11.29 -18.87 -5.71
CA THR A 377 -11.18 -20.33 -5.57
C THR A 377 -10.18 -20.79 -4.50
N TYR A 378 -9.37 -19.88 -3.99
CA TYR A 378 -8.40 -20.15 -2.94
C TYR A 378 -8.85 -19.59 -1.60
N PRO A 379 -8.39 -20.16 -0.47
CA PRO A 379 -8.63 -19.58 0.84
C PRO A 379 -8.12 -18.12 0.89
N LYS A 380 -8.94 -17.22 1.39
CA LYS A 380 -8.58 -15.80 1.53
C LYS A 380 -7.28 -15.66 2.33
N GLY A 381 -6.33 -14.87 1.84
CA GLY A 381 -5.03 -14.66 2.46
C GLY A 381 -4.00 -15.77 2.24
N SER A 382 -4.36 -16.88 1.54
CA SER A 382 -3.37 -17.90 1.16
C SER A 382 -2.32 -17.36 0.18
N ALA A 383 -1.21 -18.08 0.03
CA ALA A 383 -0.17 -17.69 -0.91
C ALA A 383 -0.69 -17.65 -2.37
N GLU A 384 -1.53 -18.61 -2.72
CA GLU A 384 -2.16 -18.70 -4.05
C GLU A 384 -3.13 -17.54 -4.28
N PHE A 385 -3.98 -17.22 -3.29
CA PHE A 385 -4.90 -16.07 -3.34
C PHE A 385 -4.13 -14.77 -3.59
N ASN A 386 -3.09 -14.52 -2.81
CA ASN A 386 -2.27 -13.32 -2.91
C ASN A 386 -1.51 -13.25 -4.26
N ASN A 387 -0.97 -14.39 -4.72
CA ASN A 387 -0.24 -14.46 -6.00
C ASN A 387 -1.11 -14.08 -7.20
N VAL A 388 -2.40 -14.43 -7.18
CA VAL A 388 -3.33 -14.02 -8.25
C VAL A 388 -3.40 -12.49 -8.35
N PHE A 389 -3.51 -11.76 -7.23
CA PHE A 389 -3.55 -10.29 -7.25
C PHE A 389 -2.19 -9.68 -7.61
N ASP A 390 -1.08 -10.31 -7.24
CA ASP A 390 0.25 -9.89 -7.69
C ASP A 390 0.43 -10.09 -9.22
N ILE A 391 -0.17 -11.12 -9.81
CA ILE A 391 -0.23 -11.29 -11.27
C ILE A 391 -1.15 -10.23 -11.88
N ALA A 392 -2.34 -10.03 -11.32
CA ALA A 392 -3.33 -9.09 -11.83
C ALA A 392 -2.77 -7.66 -11.94
N VAL A 393 -2.09 -7.16 -10.91
CA VAL A 393 -1.51 -5.81 -10.94
C VAL A 393 -0.31 -5.70 -11.89
N ARG A 394 0.41 -6.79 -12.18
CA ARG A 394 1.44 -6.80 -13.23
C ARG A 394 0.86 -6.75 -14.64
N MET A 395 -0.29 -7.41 -14.87
CA MET A 395 -0.97 -7.39 -16.15
C MET A 395 -1.73 -6.07 -16.39
N PHE A 396 -2.27 -5.46 -15.33
CA PHE A 396 -3.05 -4.23 -15.37
C PHE A 396 -2.47 -3.16 -14.42
N PRO A 397 -1.23 -2.66 -14.67
CA PRO A 397 -0.50 -1.82 -13.72
C PRO A 397 -1.10 -0.43 -13.49
N GLU A 398 -1.96 0.05 -14.41
CA GLU A 398 -2.64 1.34 -14.29
C GLU A 398 -4.13 1.20 -13.91
N ASP A 399 -4.63 -0.02 -13.76
CA ASP A 399 -6.03 -0.24 -13.37
C ASP A 399 -6.21 -0.02 -11.86
N LYS A 400 -7.20 0.80 -11.49
CA LYS A 400 -7.46 1.16 -10.10
C LYS A 400 -7.88 -0.02 -9.24
N LEU A 401 -8.70 -0.94 -9.77
CA LEU A 401 -9.17 -2.11 -9.03
C LEU A 401 -8.09 -3.18 -8.89
N ALA A 402 -7.26 -3.37 -9.92
CA ALA A 402 -6.10 -4.25 -9.82
C ALA A 402 -5.15 -3.78 -8.70
N ASN A 403 -4.85 -2.47 -8.67
CA ASN A 403 -4.03 -1.87 -7.64
C ASN A 403 -4.68 -1.93 -6.25
N LEU A 404 -5.99 -1.68 -6.13
CA LEU A 404 -6.72 -1.80 -4.87
C LEU A 404 -6.66 -3.23 -4.30
N ASN A 405 -7.00 -4.23 -5.11
CA ASN A 405 -7.03 -5.62 -4.66
C ASN A 405 -5.61 -6.14 -4.32
N ALA A 406 -4.59 -5.73 -5.08
CA ALA A 406 -3.20 -6.04 -4.76
C ALA A 406 -2.73 -5.35 -3.46
N ALA A 407 -3.18 -4.10 -3.20
CA ALA A 407 -2.92 -3.42 -1.94
C ALA A 407 -3.58 -4.14 -0.76
N SER A 408 -4.83 -4.57 -0.93
CA SER A 408 -5.55 -5.35 0.07
C SER A 408 -4.84 -6.65 0.41
N ALA A 409 -4.35 -7.38 -0.60
CA ALA A 409 -3.56 -8.59 -0.41
C ALA A 409 -2.22 -8.30 0.30
N ALA A 410 -1.55 -7.20 -0.05
CA ALA A 410 -0.32 -6.77 0.60
C ALA A 410 -0.53 -6.40 2.08
N ILE A 411 -1.64 -5.72 2.40
CA ILE A 411 -2.02 -5.38 3.78
C ILE A 411 -2.25 -6.66 4.61
N GLU A 412 -2.99 -7.64 4.07
CA GLU A 412 -3.27 -8.89 4.79
C GLU A 412 -2.01 -9.71 5.09
N ARG A 413 -1.02 -9.71 4.21
CA ARG A 413 0.27 -10.38 4.46
C ARG A 413 1.30 -9.53 5.22
N GLY A 414 0.95 -8.29 5.61
CA GLY A 414 1.83 -7.40 6.37
C GLY A 414 2.86 -6.62 5.53
N ASP A 415 2.79 -6.66 4.21
CA ASP A 415 3.71 -5.99 3.29
C ASP A 415 3.34 -4.52 3.09
N LYS A 416 3.81 -3.68 4.00
CA LYS A 416 3.54 -2.24 4.02
C LYS A 416 4.08 -1.52 2.78
N VAL A 417 5.22 -1.97 2.25
CA VAL A 417 5.90 -1.31 1.11
C VAL A 417 5.11 -1.51 -0.17
N SER A 418 4.72 -2.75 -0.47
CA SER A 418 3.89 -3.05 -1.64
C SER A 418 2.51 -2.42 -1.53
N ALA A 419 1.89 -2.45 -0.34
CA ALA A 419 0.60 -1.82 -0.10
C ALA A 419 0.64 -0.32 -0.41
N GLU A 420 1.65 0.40 0.07
CA GLU A 420 1.81 1.83 -0.19
C GLU A 420 1.96 2.12 -1.69
N LYS A 421 2.82 1.37 -2.38
CA LYS A 421 3.04 1.49 -3.82
C LYS A 421 1.74 1.31 -4.62
N TYR A 422 0.96 0.29 -4.30
CA TYR A 422 -0.29 0.01 -5.02
C TYR A 422 -1.37 1.04 -4.70
N LEU A 423 -1.48 1.51 -3.44
CA LEU A 423 -2.46 2.51 -3.05
C LEU A 423 -2.28 3.87 -3.74
N LEU A 424 -1.09 4.20 -4.25
CA LEU A 424 -0.87 5.39 -5.07
C LEU A 424 -1.71 5.37 -6.35
N LYS A 425 -2.03 4.18 -6.89
CA LYS A 425 -2.79 3.99 -8.13
C LYS A 425 -4.21 3.44 -7.92
N ALA A 426 -4.60 3.14 -6.69
CA ALA A 426 -5.90 2.52 -6.37
C ALA A 426 -7.12 3.47 -6.51
N GLY A 427 -6.90 4.76 -6.80
CA GLY A 427 -7.98 5.76 -6.84
C GLY A 427 -8.49 6.14 -5.44
N ASP A 428 -9.69 6.73 -5.35
CA ASP A 428 -10.23 7.30 -4.11
C ASP A 428 -11.62 6.75 -3.74
N SER A 429 -11.91 5.50 -4.12
CA SER A 429 -13.14 4.83 -3.70
C SER A 429 -13.20 4.63 -2.18
N ALA A 430 -14.37 4.30 -1.66
CA ALA A 430 -14.54 4.01 -0.23
C ALA A 430 -13.63 2.85 0.22
N GLU A 431 -13.51 1.81 -0.60
CA GLU A 431 -12.66 0.65 -0.34
C GLU A 431 -11.16 1.03 -0.37
N ALA A 432 -10.75 1.92 -1.29
CA ALA A 432 -9.38 2.41 -1.35
C ALA A 432 -9.02 3.26 -0.11
N ASN A 433 -9.96 4.09 0.37
CA ASN A 433 -9.79 4.83 1.61
C ASN A 433 -9.74 3.88 2.81
N ASN A 434 -10.58 2.84 2.86
CA ASN A 434 -10.49 1.82 3.91
C ASN A 434 -9.12 1.11 3.91
N ALA A 435 -8.60 0.73 2.74
CA ALA A 435 -7.28 0.11 2.64
C ALA A 435 -6.14 1.05 3.10
N ARG A 436 -6.22 2.37 2.79
CA ARG A 436 -5.29 3.38 3.33
C ARG A 436 -5.39 3.48 4.86
N GLY A 437 -6.60 3.43 5.40
CA GLY A 437 -6.83 3.38 6.85
C GLY A 437 -6.19 2.15 7.50
N CYS A 438 -6.34 0.98 6.89
CA CYS A 438 -5.69 -0.25 7.34
C CYS A 438 -4.16 -0.12 7.30
N LEU A 439 -3.58 0.41 6.23
CA LEU A 439 -2.14 0.64 6.11
C LEU A 439 -1.63 1.64 7.16
N ALA A 440 -2.35 2.73 7.41
CA ALA A 440 -2.00 3.71 8.43
C ALA A 440 -2.04 3.07 9.83
N ALA A 441 -3.06 2.27 10.13
CA ALA A 441 -3.16 1.52 11.39
C ALA A 441 -2.01 0.52 11.57
N MET A 442 -1.59 -0.17 10.49
CA MET A 442 -0.40 -1.05 10.51
C MET A 442 0.91 -0.27 10.76
N LYS A 443 0.95 1.02 10.43
CA LYS A 443 2.06 1.94 10.73
C LYS A 443 1.91 2.57 12.12
N GLU A 444 0.91 2.20 12.89
CA GLU A 444 0.54 2.77 14.20
C GLU A 444 0.15 4.26 14.13
N ASP A 445 -0.15 4.77 12.94
CA ASP A 445 -0.68 6.13 12.75
C ASP A 445 -2.21 6.10 12.80
N TYR A 446 -2.73 6.02 14.02
CA TYR A 446 -4.17 5.87 14.25
C TYR A 446 -4.97 7.14 13.91
N GLN A 447 -4.34 8.33 13.98
CA GLN A 447 -5.01 9.58 13.58
C GLN A 447 -5.27 9.60 12.07
N THR A 448 -4.26 9.28 11.27
CA THR A 448 -4.42 9.15 9.82
C THR A 448 -5.36 7.99 9.46
N ALA A 449 -5.27 6.86 10.17
CA ALA A 449 -6.18 5.73 9.97
C ALA A 449 -7.65 6.13 10.18
N LYS A 450 -7.95 6.85 11.28
CA LYS A 450 -9.28 7.38 11.56
C LYS A 450 -9.82 8.23 10.42
N GLN A 451 -9.03 9.20 9.93
CA GLN A 451 -9.44 10.08 8.83
C GLN A 451 -9.81 9.30 7.55
N TYR A 452 -9.04 8.26 7.23
CA TYR A 452 -9.34 7.43 6.08
C TYR A 452 -10.55 6.54 6.28
N PHE A 453 -10.76 5.97 7.47
CA PHE A 453 -11.97 5.20 7.76
C PHE A 453 -13.22 6.08 7.78
N GLU A 454 -13.15 7.31 8.29
CA GLU A 454 -14.24 8.28 8.20
C GLU A 454 -14.62 8.58 6.73
N LYS A 455 -13.63 8.77 5.84
CA LYS A 455 -13.86 8.92 4.40
C LYS A 455 -14.50 7.67 3.78
N ALA A 456 -14.06 6.48 4.20
CA ALA A 456 -14.60 5.23 3.69
C ALA A 456 -16.07 5.03 4.11
N VAL A 457 -16.41 5.33 5.36
CA VAL A 457 -17.79 5.31 5.87
C VAL A 457 -18.67 6.33 5.14
N ALA A 458 -18.18 7.56 4.99
CA ALA A 458 -18.87 8.62 4.23
C ALA A 458 -19.07 8.25 2.76
N GLY A 459 -18.15 7.49 2.18
CA GLY A 459 -18.24 6.93 0.84
C GLY A 459 -19.17 5.72 0.69
N GLY A 460 -19.81 5.27 1.77
CA GLY A 460 -20.83 4.21 1.77
C GLY A 460 -20.33 2.81 2.13
N LEU A 461 -19.06 2.64 2.50
CA LEU A 461 -18.52 1.34 2.94
C LEU A 461 -18.86 1.13 4.43
N LYS A 462 -19.97 0.44 4.70
CA LYS A 462 -20.49 0.23 6.06
C LYS A 462 -19.52 -0.54 6.97
N GLU A 463 -18.81 -1.50 6.43
CA GLU A 463 -17.85 -2.34 7.13
C GLU A 463 -16.64 -1.54 7.68
N ALA A 464 -16.36 -0.37 7.07
CA ALA A 464 -15.31 0.53 7.57
C ALA A 464 -15.68 1.15 8.95
N GLN A 465 -16.95 1.15 9.35
CA GLN A 465 -17.35 1.61 10.68
C GLN A 465 -16.73 0.77 11.79
N GLU A 466 -16.67 -0.54 11.64
CA GLU A 466 -16.00 -1.43 12.61
C GLU A 466 -14.51 -1.10 12.76
N ASN A 467 -13.83 -0.80 11.65
CA ASN A 467 -12.43 -0.38 11.67
C ASN A 467 -12.27 0.97 12.39
N LEU A 468 -13.17 1.91 12.12
CA LEU A 468 -13.19 3.22 12.76
C LEU A 468 -13.38 3.09 14.28
N ASP A 469 -14.29 2.23 14.72
CA ASP A 469 -14.56 1.97 16.14
C ASP A 469 -13.33 1.36 16.84
N LYS A 470 -12.67 0.38 16.19
CA LYS A 470 -11.42 -0.22 16.69
C LYS A 470 -10.29 0.79 16.82
N VAL A 471 -10.15 1.70 15.85
CA VAL A 471 -9.12 2.74 15.89
C VAL A 471 -9.45 3.82 16.92
N ASN A 472 -10.71 4.19 17.09
CA ASN A 472 -11.12 5.14 18.12
C ASN A 472 -10.82 4.62 19.55
N GLN A 473 -10.86 3.28 19.77
CA GLN A 473 -10.47 2.67 21.05
C GLN A 473 -8.95 2.71 21.28
N ALA A 474 -8.15 2.86 20.23
CA ALA A 474 -6.70 2.93 20.30
C ALA A 474 -6.16 4.37 20.37
N LEU A 475 -7.01 5.36 20.09
CA LEU A 475 -6.74 6.80 20.19
C LEU A 475 -7.07 7.34 21.59
#